data_db244b5176c8f9a2a074b88451ef3154
#
_entry.id   db244b5176c8f9a2a074b88451ef3154
#
_cell.length_a   1.000
_cell.length_b   1.000
_cell.length_c   1.000
_cell.angle_alpha   90.00
_cell.angle_beta   90.00
_cell.angle_gamma   90.00
#
_symmetry.space_group_name_H-M   'P 1'
#
loop_
_entity.id
_entity.type
_entity.pdbx_description
1 polymer ?
#
loop_
_entity_poly.entity_id
_entity_poly.type
_entity_poly.pdbx_seq_one_letter_code
_entity_poly.pdbx_strand_id
1 'polypeptide(L)'
;MSDAAKILPHLREQDRLIFRVSVETGLRVSDVLNLRAWYLDTIIYVKEQKTGKYRAVELSEGLYNDLLPLKLEAVKTGDKLSHAFKSLRKPSVSVHRSGYHRRLKRVCNALKIDFSAHSTRKLFAQELFKSTGDIFQVQKQLNHKFLTDTCNYLDIDLRELIGATTEQKQLRENV
;
A
#
# COMPACT_ATOMS: atom_id res chain seq x y z
N MET A 1 5.85 10.10 -16.41
CA MET A 1 4.66 10.04 -15.53
C MET A 1 4.42 8.59 -15.21
N SER A 2 4.31 8.21 -13.93
CA SER A 2 4.08 6.81 -13.54
C SER A 2 2.69 6.33 -13.98
N ASP A 3 2.53 5.02 -14.16
CA ASP A 3 1.22 4.46 -14.52
C ASP A 3 0.16 4.72 -13.45
N ALA A 4 0.56 4.76 -12.18
CA ALA A 4 -0.33 5.16 -11.09
C ALA A 4 -0.90 6.58 -11.28
N ALA A 5 -0.07 7.53 -11.71
CA ALA A 5 -0.51 8.91 -11.96
C ALA A 5 -1.47 9.02 -13.14
N LYS A 6 -1.35 8.13 -14.15
CA LYS A 6 -2.28 8.07 -15.28
C LYS A 6 -3.63 7.46 -14.88
N ILE A 7 -3.61 6.45 -13.99
CA ILE A 7 -4.81 5.72 -13.55
C ILE A 7 -5.66 6.56 -12.59
N LEU A 8 -5.02 7.26 -11.66
CA LEU A 8 -5.66 7.94 -10.54
C LEU A 8 -6.82 8.86 -10.93
N PRO A 9 -6.74 9.73 -11.97
CA PRO A 9 -7.83 10.63 -12.36
C PRO A 9 -9.10 9.92 -12.87
N HIS A 10 -8.97 8.68 -13.35
CA HIS A 10 -10.06 7.90 -13.93
C HIS A 10 -10.79 7.01 -12.92
N LEU A 11 -10.31 6.97 -11.66
CA LEU A 11 -10.96 6.24 -10.59
C LEU A 11 -12.10 7.05 -9.97
N ARG A 12 -13.17 6.37 -9.53
CA ARG A 12 -14.20 6.96 -8.68
C ARG A 12 -13.56 7.39 -7.36
N GLU A 13 -14.12 8.38 -6.69
CA GLU A 13 -13.60 8.96 -5.46
C GLU A 13 -13.18 7.89 -4.43
N GLN A 14 -14.08 6.99 -4.06
CA GLN A 14 -13.76 5.92 -3.10
C GLN A 14 -12.64 4.97 -3.61
N ASP A 15 -12.66 4.58 -4.89
CA ASP A 15 -11.64 3.73 -5.48
C ASP A 15 -10.29 4.45 -5.57
N ARG A 16 -10.31 5.76 -5.75
CA ARG A 16 -9.13 6.64 -5.73
C ARG A 16 -8.48 6.68 -4.36
N LEU A 17 -9.27 6.81 -3.29
CA LEU A 17 -8.76 6.76 -1.92
C LEU A 17 -8.17 5.38 -1.60
N ILE A 18 -8.84 4.28 -1.95
CA ILE A 18 -8.32 2.92 -1.78
C ILE A 18 -6.99 2.77 -2.52
N PHE A 19 -6.90 3.27 -3.75
CA PHE A 19 -5.70 3.22 -4.57
C PHE A 19 -4.56 4.01 -3.92
N ARG A 20 -4.82 5.25 -3.49
CA ARG A 20 -3.81 6.11 -2.82
C ARG A 20 -3.30 5.49 -1.53
N VAL A 21 -4.19 5.01 -0.65
CA VAL A 21 -3.77 4.29 0.55
C VAL A 21 -2.87 3.11 0.20
N SER A 22 -3.23 2.32 -0.83
CA SER A 22 -2.43 1.16 -1.23
C SER A 22 -1.04 1.54 -1.76
N VAL A 23 -0.95 2.62 -2.55
CA VAL A 23 0.31 3.10 -3.14
C VAL A 23 1.21 3.75 -2.08
N GLU A 24 0.64 4.59 -1.21
CA GLU A 24 1.43 5.35 -0.22
C GLU A 24 1.87 4.50 0.98
N THR A 25 1.15 3.43 1.30
CA THR A 25 1.42 2.61 2.50
C THR A 25 1.97 1.23 2.21
N GLY A 26 1.84 0.78 0.96
CA GLY A 26 2.15 -0.60 0.59
C GLY A 26 1.28 -1.66 1.27
N LEU A 27 0.16 -1.31 1.89
CA LEU A 27 -0.80 -2.25 2.45
C LEU A 27 -1.42 -3.13 1.35
N ARG A 28 -1.74 -4.38 1.70
CA ARG A 28 -2.53 -5.21 0.79
C ARG A 28 -3.94 -4.63 0.67
N VAL A 29 -4.52 -4.70 -0.50
CA VAL A 29 -5.90 -4.20 -0.74
C VAL A 29 -6.90 -4.77 0.26
N SER A 30 -6.76 -6.05 0.65
CA SER A 30 -7.61 -6.64 1.70
C SER A 30 -7.51 -5.90 3.03
N ASP A 31 -6.30 -5.47 3.39
CA ASP A 31 -6.06 -4.78 4.65
C ASP A 31 -6.57 -3.33 4.57
N VAL A 32 -6.37 -2.65 3.42
CA VAL A 32 -6.96 -1.34 3.15
C VAL A 32 -8.48 -1.37 3.24
N LEU A 33 -9.13 -2.34 2.60
CA LEU A 33 -10.60 -2.47 2.63
C LEU A 33 -11.16 -2.77 4.03
N ASN A 34 -10.30 -3.27 4.93
CA ASN A 34 -10.68 -3.59 6.30
C ASN A 34 -10.43 -2.45 7.30
N LEU A 35 -9.88 -1.32 6.85
CA LEU A 35 -9.68 -0.14 7.69
C LEU A 35 -11.00 0.34 8.28
N ARG A 36 -10.96 0.72 9.56
CA ARG A 36 -12.09 1.30 10.27
C ARG A 36 -11.96 2.82 10.27
N ALA A 37 -13.01 3.50 9.84
CA ALA A 37 -13.01 4.95 9.69
C ALA A 37 -12.71 5.68 11.02
N TRP A 38 -13.23 5.16 12.14
CA TRP A 38 -13.00 5.72 13.47
C TRP A 38 -11.52 5.83 13.85
N TYR A 39 -10.71 4.86 13.45
CA TYR A 39 -9.29 4.74 13.83
C TYR A 39 -8.32 5.33 12.81
N LEU A 40 -8.83 6.04 11.79
CA LEU A 40 -7.98 6.76 10.86
C LEU A 40 -7.28 7.91 11.60
N ASP A 41 -5.96 7.98 11.44
CA ASP A 41 -5.12 9.05 12.00
C ASP A 41 -3.86 9.20 11.13
N THR A 42 -2.99 10.14 11.44
CA THR A 42 -1.69 10.30 10.79
C THR A 42 -0.84 9.05 10.91
N ILE A 43 -0.99 8.30 12.00
CA ILE A 43 -0.44 6.95 12.16
C ILE A 43 -1.59 5.99 12.42
N ILE A 44 -1.73 4.98 11.57
CA ILE A 44 -2.73 3.93 11.71
C ILE A 44 -2.09 2.59 12.09
N TYR A 45 -2.76 1.82 12.95
CA TYR A 45 -2.32 0.48 13.32
C TYR A 45 -3.18 -0.55 12.59
N VAL A 46 -2.56 -1.31 11.71
CA VAL A 46 -3.23 -2.28 10.85
C VAL A 46 -2.86 -3.69 11.25
N LYS A 47 -3.85 -4.53 11.58
CA LYS A 47 -3.66 -5.97 11.70
C LYS A 47 -3.77 -6.60 10.32
N GLU A 48 -2.64 -7.05 9.78
CA GLU A 48 -2.62 -7.69 8.46
C GLU A 48 -3.37 -9.02 8.48
N GLN A 49 -4.31 -9.21 7.57
CA GLN A 49 -5.14 -10.43 7.50
C GLN A 49 -4.32 -11.70 7.20
N LYS A 50 -3.29 -11.56 6.34
CA LYS A 50 -2.48 -12.72 5.92
C LYS A 50 -1.53 -13.21 7.01
N THR A 51 -0.96 -12.30 7.80
CA THR A 51 0.11 -12.60 8.77
C THR A 51 -0.35 -12.56 10.22
N GLY A 52 -1.49 -11.92 10.48
CA GLY A 52 -2.00 -11.65 11.83
C GLY A 52 -1.18 -10.63 12.63
N LYS A 53 -0.08 -10.11 12.06
CA LYS A 53 0.81 -9.15 12.72
C LYS A 53 0.25 -7.74 12.64
N TYR A 54 0.56 -6.94 13.67
CA TYR A 54 0.27 -5.51 13.66
C TYR A 54 1.40 -4.74 13.00
N ARG A 55 1.03 -3.71 12.25
CA ARG A 55 1.93 -2.78 11.61
C ARG A 55 1.46 -1.35 11.83
N ALA A 56 2.34 -0.48 12.32
CA ALA A 56 2.13 0.95 12.29
C ALA A 56 2.43 1.48 10.89
N VAL A 57 1.56 2.33 10.37
CA VAL A 57 1.66 2.91 9.03
C VAL A 57 1.43 4.40 9.15
N GLU A 58 2.39 5.19 8.70
CA GLU A 58 2.29 6.63 8.62
C GLU A 58 1.61 7.02 7.31
N LEU A 59 0.67 7.96 7.38
CA LEU A 59 -0.01 8.54 6.24
C LEU A 59 0.59 9.91 5.95
N SER A 60 0.76 10.26 4.67
CA SER A 60 1.08 11.63 4.31
C SER A 60 -0.05 12.56 4.76
N GLU A 61 0.30 13.82 5.07
CA GLU A 61 -0.68 14.84 5.45
C GLU A 61 -1.80 14.97 4.42
N GLY A 62 -1.45 14.97 3.13
CA GLY A 62 -2.42 15.05 2.04
C GLY A 62 -3.35 13.84 1.99
N LEU A 63 -2.85 12.62 2.25
CA LEU A 63 -3.70 11.43 2.29
C LEU A 63 -4.59 11.42 3.54
N TYR A 64 -4.04 11.83 4.70
CA TYR A 64 -4.83 11.96 5.93
C TYR A 64 -5.98 12.94 5.76
N ASN A 65 -5.72 14.12 5.18
CA ASN A 65 -6.74 15.13 4.93
C ASN A 65 -7.86 14.62 4.00
N ASP A 66 -7.53 13.82 2.99
CA ASP A 66 -8.53 13.21 2.11
C ASP A 66 -9.35 12.11 2.82
N LEU A 67 -8.79 11.43 3.82
CA LEU A 67 -9.47 10.41 4.60
C LEU A 67 -10.25 10.98 5.80
N LEU A 68 -9.93 12.20 6.24
CA LEU A 68 -10.53 12.85 7.39
C LEU A 68 -12.06 12.92 7.36
N PRO A 69 -12.72 13.20 6.22
CA PRO A 69 -14.18 13.17 6.15
C PRO A 69 -14.79 11.83 6.56
N LEU A 70 -14.13 10.71 6.26
CA LEU A 70 -14.58 9.37 6.64
C LEU A 70 -14.49 9.16 8.16
N LYS A 71 -13.42 9.67 8.79
CA LYS A 71 -13.24 9.67 10.25
C LYS A 71 -14.34 10.50 10.92
N LEU A 72 -14.54 11.72 10.45
CA LEU A 72 -15.53 12.64 11.04
C LEU A 72 -16.95 12.08 10.96
N GLU A 73 -17.32 11.43 9.85
CA GLU A 73 -18.61 10.76 9.73
C GLU A 73 -18.77 9.62 10.73
N ALA A 74 -17.74 8.77 10.91
CA ALA A 74 -17.77 7.70 11.90
C ALA A 74 -17.87 8.23 13.34
N VAL A 75 -17.15 9.33 13.65
CA VAL A 75 -17.21 10.00 14.95
C VAL A 75 -18.60 10.61 15.20
N LYS A 76 -19.16 11.28 14.19
CA LYS A 76 -20.50 11.88 14.27
C LYS A 76 -21.59 10.84 14.53
N THR A 77 -21.48 9.67 13.91
CA THR A 77 -22.46 8.58 14.08
C THR A 77 -22.20 7.69 15.29
N GLY A 78 -21.04 7.84 15.97
CA GLY A 78 -20.63 6.98 17.08
C GLY A 78 -20.26 5.55 16.66
N ASP A 79 -20.16 5.27 15.35
CA ASP A 79 -19.94 3.91 14.80
C ASP A 79 -18.44 3.59 14.71
N LYS A 80 -17.89 3.04 15.81
CA LYS A 80 -16.49 2.58 15.88
C LYS A 80 -16.19 1.41 14.95
N LEU A 81 -17.19 0.67 14.52
CA LEU A 81 -17.04 -0.50 13.65
C LEU A 81 -17.22 -0.17 12.17
N SER A 82 -17.55 1.08 11.85
CA SER A 82 -17.72 1.55 10.48
C SER A 82 -16.47 1.34 9.64
N HIS A 83 -16.61 0.67 8.52
CA HIS A 83 -15.53 0.56 7.54
C HIS A 83 -15.25 1.92 6.88
N ALA A 84 -13.98 2.24 6.63
CA ALA A 84 -13.60 3.43 5.89
C ALA A 84 -14.14 3.39 4.44
N PHE A 85 -14.13 2.22 3.83
CA PHE A 85 -14.57 2.01 2.45
C PHE A 85 -15.81 1.13 2.40
N LYS A 86 -16.98 1.76 2.51
CA LYS A 86 -18.28 1.09 2.60
C LYS A 86 -18.77 0.62 1.23
N SER A 87 -19.42 -0.54 1.19
CA SER A 87 -20.13 -1.00 -0.01
C SER A 87 -21.34 -0.11 -0.29
N LEU A 88 -21.49 0.36 -1.52
CA LEU A 88 -22.67 1.15 -1.93
C LEU A 88 -23.98 0.36 -1.81
N ARG A 89 -23.95 -0.96 -1.96
CA ARG A 89 -25.14 -1.82 -1.88
C ARG A 89 -25.52 -2.17 -0.44
N LYS A 90 -24.51 -2.30 0.43
CA LYS A 90 -24.69 -2.67 1.85
C LYS A 90 -23.67 -1.89 2.68
N PRO A 91 -24.01 -0.68 3.17
CA PRO A 91 -23.08 0.19 3.88
C PRO A 91 -22.51 -0.38 5.19
N SER A 92 -23.14 -1.42 5.76
CA SER A 92 -22.63 -2.13 6.95
C SER A 92 -21.40 -3.01 6.69
N VAL A 93 -21.02 -3.24 5.42
CA VAL A 93 -19.84 -4.01 5.04
C VAL A 93 -18.92 -3.19 4.16
N SER A 94 -17.64 -3.58 4.12
CA SER A 94 -16.67 -2.94 3.25
C SER A 94 -16.91 -3.27 1.76
N VAL A 95 -16.29 -2.49 0.90
CA VAL A 95 -16.16 -2.82 -0.53
C VAL A 95 -15.56 -4.22 -0.68
N HIS A 96 -16.20 -5.06 -1.47
CA HIS A 96 -15.67 -6.38 -1.74
C HIS A 96 -14.44 -6.31 -2.65
N ARG A 97 -13.39 -7.06 -2.30
CA ARG A 97 -12.11 -7.08 -3.01
C ARG A 97 -12.28 -7.30 -4.53
N SER A 98 -13.09 -8.28 -4.94
CA SER A 98 -13.31 -8.57 -6.37
C SER A 98 -14.03 -7.42 -7.08
N GLY A 99 -14.91 -6.70 -6.38
CA GLY A 99 -15.57 -5.51 -6.92
C GLY A 99 -14.58 -4.39 -7.23
N TYR A 100 -13.69 -4.08 -6.28
CA TYR A 100 -12.61 -3.11 -6.47
C TYR A 100 -11.68 -3.53 -7.63
N HIS A 101 -11.19 -4.78 -7.62
CA HIS A 101 -10.32 -5.30 -8.68
C HIS A 101 -10.93 -5.16 -10.07
N ARG A 102 -12.21 -5.49 -10.22
CA ARG A 102 -12.94 -5.39 -11.50
C ARG A 102 -13.02 -3.95 -11.99
N ARG A 103 -13.28 -2.99 -11.08
CA ARG A 103 -13.35 -1.57 -11.43
C ARG A 103 -11.98 -1.01 -11.81
N LEU A 104 -10.93 -1.32 -11.03
CA LEU A 104 -9.56 -0.95 -11.34
C LEU A 104 -9.14 -1.52 -12.71
N LYS A 105 -9.35 -2.82 -12.95
CA LYS A 105 -9.00 -3.47 -14.22
C LYS A 105 -9.71 -2.83 -15.41
N ARG A 106 -10.98 -2.42 -15.25
CA ARG A 106 -11.72 -1.72 -16.31
C ARG A 106 -11.03 -0.41 -16.69
N VAL A 107 -10.59 0.38 -15.72
CA VAL A 107 -9.86 1.63 -15.96
C VAL A 107 -8.51 1.34 -16.63
N CYS A 108 -7.75 0.39 -16.11
CA CYS A 108 -6.45 0.00 -16.67
C CYS A 108 -6.57 -0.48 -18.13
N ASN A 109 -7.57 -1.30 -18.43
CA ASN A 109 -7.82 -1.78 -19.80
C ASN A 109 -8.20 -0.61 -20.77
N ALA A 110 -9.01 0.33 -20.31
CA ALA A 110 -9.39 1.50 -21.10
C ALA A 110 -8.17 2.39 -21.43
N LEU A 111 -7.21 2.46 -20.50
CA LEU A 111 -5.95 3.21 -20.65
C LEU A 111 -4.86 2.38 -21.35
N LYS A 112 -5.09 1.10 -21.63
CA LYS A 112 -4.09 0.16 -22.16
C LYS A 112 -2.86 0.04 -21.24
N ILE A 113 -3.06 0.08 -19.92
CA ILE A 113 -2.03 -0.03 -18.90
C ILE A 113 -2.15 -1.39 -18.21
N ASP A 114 -1.05 -2.16 -18.17
CA ASP A 114 -1.00 -3.40 -17.38
C ASP A 114 -0.69 -3.08 -15.91
N PHE A 115 -1.74 -2.93 -15.13
CA PHE A 115 -1.65 -2.59 -13.72
C PHE A 115 -2.71 -3.34 -12.91
N SER A 116 -2.35 -3.78 -11.72
CA SER A 116 -3.21 -4.53 -10.82
C SER A 116 -3.15 -3.98 -9.40
N ALA A 117 -4.01 -4.48 -8.52
CA ALA A 117 -3.92 -4.12 -7.10
C ALA A 117 -2.63 -4.63 -6.41
N HIS A 118 -1.91 -5.59 -6.98
CA HIS A 118 -0.56 -5.96 -6.52
C HIS A 118 0.50 -4.97 -7.00
N SER A 119 0.27 -4.33 -8.13
CA SER A 119 1.18 -3.32 -8.68
C SER A 119 1.30 -2.09 -7.77
N THR A 120 0.23 -1.73 -7.01
CA THR A 120 0.29 -0.63 -6.03
C THR A 120 1.35 -0.88 -4.96
N ARG A 121 1.40 -2.12 -4.46
CA ARG A 121 2.35 -2.50 -3.42
C ARG A 121 3.78 -2.66 -3.97
N LYS A 122 3.93 -3.12 -5.23
CA LYS A 122 5.22 -3.15 -5.91
C LYS A 122 5.75 -1.74 -6.12
N LEU A 123 4.90 -0.81 -6.53
CA LEU A 123 5.25 0.60 -6.69
C LEU A 123 5.73 1.22 -5.36
N PHE A 124 5.01 1.01 -4.26
CA PHE A 124 5.45 1.43 -2.93
C PHE A 124 6.85 0.90 -2.60
N ALA A 125 7.09 -0.39 -2.84
CA ALA A 125 8.37 -1.02 -2.56
C ALA A 125 9.51 -0.40 -3.39
N GLN A 126 9.26 -0.17 -4.67
CA GLN A 126 10.23 0.43 -5.59
C GLN A 126 10.55 1.89 -5.20
N GLU A 127 9.55 2.70 -4.88
CA GLU A 127 9.75 4.08 -4.44
C GLU A 127 10.48 4.15 -3.08
N LEU A 128 10.14 3.27 -2.13
CA LEU A 128 10.83 3.18 -0.86
C LEU A 128 12.29 2.77 -1.04
N PHE A 129 12.57 1.75 -1.86
CA PHE A 129 13.93 1.33 -2.16
C PHE A 129 14.72 2.42 -2.86
N LYS A 130 14.12 3.09 -3.84
CA LYS A 130 14.75 4.20 -4.56
C LYS A 130 15.12 5.37 -3.65
N SER A 131 14.27 5.67 -2.66
CA SER A 131 14.50 6.79 -1.73
C SER A 131 15.50 6.48 -0.63
N THR A 132 15.60 5.21 -0.19
CA THR A 132 16.41 4.81 0.97
C THR A 132 17.65 4.01 0.62
N GLY A 133 17.66 3.31 -0.52
CA GLY A 133 18.67 2.32 -0.88
C GLY A 133 18.69 1.09 0.03
N ASP A 134 17.77 1.00 1.00
CA ASP A 134 17.76 -0.03 2.06
C ASP A 134 16.69 -1.09 1.81
N ILE A 135 17.13 -2.26 1.34
CA ILE A 135 16.24 -3.40 1.07
C ILE A 135 15.64 -4.00 2.36
N PHE A 136 16.34 -3.89 3.50
CA PHE A 136 15.83 -4.39 4.79
C PHE A 136 14.70 -3.51 5.29
N GLN A 137 14.78 -2.19 5.03
CA GLN A 137 13.67 -1.30 5.31
C GLN A 137 12.44 -1.65 4.46
N VAL A 138 12.62 -1.96 3.17
CA VAL A 138 11.54 -2.44 2.30
C VAL A 138 10.96 -3.75 2.82
N GLN A 139 11.82 -4.73 3.16
CA GLN A 139 11.39 -6.00 3.74
C GLN A 139 10.54 -5.81 4.99
N LYS A 140 11.00 -4.96 5.92
CA LYS A 140 10.30 -4.62 7.17
C LYS A 140 8.95 -3.97 6.87
N GLN A 141 8.92 -2.98 5.98
CA GLN A 141 7.70 -2.27 5.61
C GLN A 141 6.69 -3.15 4.86
N LEU A 142 7.15 -4.13 4.09
CA LEU A 142 6.29 -5.10 3.45
C LEU A 142 5.94 -6.29 4.36
N ASN A 143 6.54 -6.39 5.55
CA ASN A 143 6.37 -7.53 6.46
C ASN A 143 6.66 -8.88 5.77
N HIS A 144 7.70 -8.91 4.92
CA HIS A 144 8.16 -10.12 4.25
C HIS A 144 9.01 -10.97 5.20
N LYS A 145 8.74 -12.28 5.22
CA LYS A 145 9.46 -13.21 6.09
C LYS A 145 10.91 -13.40 5.64
N PHE A 146 11.12 -13.51 4.33
CA PHE A 146 12.42 -13.74 3.73
C PHE A 146 12.85 -12.56 2.86
N LEU A 147 14.15 -12.27 2.84
CA LEU A 147 14.73 -11.22 2.01
C LEU A 147 14.54 -11.52 0.51
N THR A 148 14.61 -12.81 0.14
CA THR A 148 14.36 -13.29 -1.22
C THR A 148 12.99 -12.85 -1.75
N ASP A 149 11.95 -12.82 -0.91
CA ASP A 149 10.63 -12.33 -1.31
C ASP A 149 10.68 -10.84 -1.70
N THR A 150 11.50 -10.06 -0.99
CA THR A 150 11.67 -8.63 -1.27
C THR A 150 12.51 -8.41 -2.52
N CYS A 151 13.59 -9.18 -2.70
CA CYS A 151 14.42 -9.14 -3.90
C CYS A 151 13.59 -9.45 -5.15
N ASN A 152 12.84 -10.56 -5.12
CA ASN A 152 11.93 -10.94 -6.22
C ASN A 152 10.86 -9.86 -6.48
N TYR A 153 10.41 -9.18 -5.43
CA TYR A 153 9.41 -8.14 -5.53
C TYR A 153 9.94 -6.85 -6.18
N LEU A 154 11.24 -6.58 -5.97
CA LEU A 154 11.94 -5.43 -6.54
C LEU A 154 12.60 -5.74 -7.88
N ASP A 155 12.55 -6.99 -8.35
CA ASP A 155 13.29 -7.49 -9.52
C ASP A 155 14.82 -7.33 -9.35
N ILE A 156 15.33 -7.55 -8.12
CA ILE A 156 16.76 -7.48 -7.78
C ILE A 156 17.32 -8.90 -7.63
N ASP A 157 18.48 -9.19 -8.25
CA ASP A 157 19.20 -10.44 -7.99
C ASP A 157 19.87 -10.36 -6.61
N LEU A 158 19.54 -11.34 -5.75
CA LEU A 158 20.13 -11.43 -4.41
C LEU A 158 21.66 -11.61 -4.46
N ARG A 159 22.19 -12.26 -5.52
CA ARG A 159 23.63 -12.47 -5.70
C ARG A 159 24.37 -11.18 -5.97
N GLU A 160 23.79 -10.29 -6.78
CA GLU A 160 24.32 -8.94 -7.04
C GLU A 160 24.34 -8.10 -5.76
N LEU A 161 23.30 -8.20 -4.95
CA LEU A 161 23.21 -7.50 -3.66
C LEU A 161 24.31 -7.98 -2.68
N ILE A 162 24.55 -9.30 -2.59
CA ILE A 162 25.58 -9.88 -1.72
C ILE A 162 26.97 -9.53 -2.26
N GLY A 163 27.21 -9.59 -3.56
CA GLY A 163 28.47 -9.22 -4.21
C GLY A 163 28.85 -7.76 -3.91
N ALA A 164 27.94 -6.83 -4.13
CA ALA A 164 28.15 -5.41 -3.86
C ALA A 164 28.46 -5.13 -2.36
N THR A 165 27.81 -5.85 -1.46
CA THR A 165 28.05 -5.71 -0.01
C THR A 165 29.43 -6.25 0.39
N THR A 166 29.90 -7.32 -0.27
CA THR A 166 31.23 -7.92 0.00
C THR A 166 32.35 -7.01 -0.51
N GLU A 167 32.20 -6.42 -1.68
CA GLU A 167 33.17 -5.46 -2.23
C GLU A 167 33.28 -4.19 -1.36
N GLN A 168 32.15 -3.65 -0.90
CA GLN A 168 32.15 -2.50 0.02
C GLN A 168 32.81 -2.81 1.35
N LYS A 169 32.70 -4.04 1.85
CA LYS A 169 33.35 -4.46 3.09
C LYS A 169 34.85 -4.59 2.94
N GLN A 170 35.31 -5.17 1.82
CA GLN A 170 36.74 -5.28 1.50
C GLN A 170 37.40 -3.92 1.30
N LEU A 171 36.70 -2.94 0.69
CA LEU A 171 37.19 -1.58 0.53
C LEU A 171 37.37 -0.83 1.87
N ARG A 172 36.54 -1.16 2.88
CA ARG A 172 36.65 -0.56 4.22
C ARG A 172 37.72 -1.21 5.11
N GLU A 173 38.07 -2.45 4.86
CA GLU A 173 39.12 -3.18 5.59
C GLU A 173 40.53 -2.87 5.06
N ASN A 174 40.65 -2.26 3.89
CA ASN A 174 41.91 -1.89 3.21
C ASN A 174 42.26 -0.39 3.37
N VAL A 175 41.56 0.38 4.22
CA VAL A 175 41.84 1.78 4.57
C VAL A 175 42.18 1.89 6.06
#